data_991a6828e71aee55b749a458f9fb8a93
#
_entry.id   991a6828e71aee55b749a458f9fb8a93
#
_cell.length_a   1.000
_cell.length_b   1.000
_cell.length_c   1.000
_cell.angle_alpha   90.00
_cell.angle_beta   90.00
_cell.angle_gamma   90.00
#
_symmetry.space_group_name_H-M   'P 1'
#
loop_
_entity.id
_entity.type
_entity.pdbx_description
1 polymer ?
#
loop_
_entity_poly.entity_id
_entity_poly.type
_entity_poly.pdbx_seq_one_letter_code
_entity_poly.pdbx_strand_id
1 'polypeptide(L)'
;MDTLARRWARLEPHATFVGPADDRPRPTALLFHGCGGLRGHLPLYAEAAKAVGWRACIIDSYTPRGWSRSLALATVCTGLRLRGWERAGDVMAAIHGLSTRPDVDGSRLALAGWSHGGWSIMEAMSADPSPRGALGLEDAQAASLEGVRAVYLAYPYVGLLALNRMRPWRHCPRVLAVAARTDHLTTVRNAERVHAMVRNCGAEVETWIAEGTHSFDEPTSVPPMRHDPALTSEAVRRFAALLEDTATAPPV
;
A
#
# COMPACT_ATOMS: atom_id res chain seq x y z
N MET A 1 15.65 7.65 -17.22
CA MET A 1 15.17 7.02 -15.98
C MET A 1 14.90 8.09 -14.94
N ASP A 2 14.12 7.78 -13.93
CA ASP A 2 13.72 8.70 -12.87
C ASP A 2 14.59 8.51 -11.62
N THR A 3 14.62 9.47 -10.70
CA THR A 3 15.23 9.31 -9.37
C THR A 3 14.15 9.31 -8.29
N LEU A 4 14.46 8.81 -7.11
CA LEU A 4 13.58 8.84 -5.93
C LEU A 4 13.09 10.27 -5.67
N ALA A 5 14.01 11.23 -5.62
CA ALA A 5 13.68 12.63 -5.36
C ALA A 5 12.80 13.24 -6.46
N ARG A 6 13.11 13.01 -7.74
CA ARG A 6 12.27 13.52 -8.86
C ARG A 6 10.90 12.85 -8.86
N ARG A 7 10.82 11.55 -8.58
CA ARG A 7 9.56 10.84 -8.50
C ARG A 7 8.71 11.38 -7.36
N TRP A 8 9.30 11.57 -6.18
CA TRP A 8 8.60 12.16 -5.05
C TRP A 8 8.12 13.59 -5.33
N ALA A 9 8.97 14.45 -5.87
CA ALA A 9 8.60 15.82 -6.21
C ALA A 9 7.40 15.92 -7.19
N ARG A 10 7.13 14.87 -7.98
CA ARG A 10 5.92 14.79 -8.80
C ARG A 10 4.71 14.23 -8.07
N LEU A 11 4.90 13.35 -7.10
CA LEU A 11 3.83 12.73 -6.33
C LEU A 11 3.32 13.65 -5.22
N GLU A 12 4.23 14.29 -4.49
CA GLU A 12 3.92 15.05 -3.29
C GLU A 12 2.87 16.16 -3.47
N PRO A 13 2.87 16.98 -4.54
CA PRO A 13 1.86 18.00 -4.77
C PRO A 13 0.43 17.45 -4.94
N HIS A 14 0.29 16.16 -5.21
CA HIS A 14 -0.98 15.47 -5.41
C HIS A 14 -1.29 14.48 -4.27
N ALA A 15 -0.44 14.45 -3.24
CA ALA A 15 -0.69 13.65 -2.05
C ALA A 15 -1.64 14.38 -1.09
N THR A 16 -2.50 13.62 -0.41
CA THR A 16 -3.39 14.18 0.61
C THR A 16 -2.86 13.78 1.99
N PHE A 17 -2.54 14.77 2.81
CA PHE A 17 -2.10 14.57 4.18
C PHE A 17 -3.26 14.72 5.15
N VAL A 18 -3.42 13.76 6.06
CA VAL A 18 -4.41 13.74 7.14
C VAL A 18 -3.67 13.43 8.44
N GLY A 19 -3.88 14.20 9.49
CA GLY A 19 -3.18 13.94 10.75
C GLY A 19 -3.49 14.96 11.83
N PRO A 20 -2.88 14.81 13.02
CA PRO A 20 -2.93 15.83 14.06
C PRO A 20 -2.40 17.17 13.56
N ALA A 21 -3.02 18.26 14.01
CA ALA A 21 -2.64 19.62 13.63
C ALA A 21 -1.45 20.10 14.48
N ASP A 22 -0.31 19.44 14.34
CA ASP A 22 0.95 19.83 14.99
C ASP A 22 2.13 19.53 14.05
N ASP A 23 3.31 20.10 14.35
CA ASP A 23 4.54 19.94 13.56
C ASP A 23 5.47 18.87 14.16
N ARG A 24 5.01 18.05 15.11
CA ARG A 24 5.84 17.02 15.73
C ARG A 24 6.07 15.87 14.76
N PRO A 25 7.27 15.28 14.74
CA PRO A 25 7.50 14.04 14.01
C PRO A 25 6.52 12.95 14.47
N ARG A 26 5.71 12.44 13.55
CA ARG A 26 4.69 11.43 13.84
C ARG A 26 4.89 10.18 13.00
N PRO A 27 4.55 8.99 13.52
CA PRO A 27 4.42 7.81 12.69
C PRO A 27 3.46 8.10 11.54
N THR A 28 3.77 7.59 10.35
CA THR A 28 2.99 7.94 9.15
C THR A 28 2.62 6.71 8.33
N ALA A 29 1.33 6.60 7.99
CA ALA A 29 0.79 5.57 7.10
C ALA A 29 0.69 6.10 5.67
N LEU A 30 1.30 5.40 4.71
CA LEU A 30 1.24 5.68 3.28
C LEU A 30 0.16 4.81 2.65
N LEU A 31 -0.87 5.44 2.06
CA LEU A 31 -2.04 4.76 1.50
C LEU A 31 -2.00 4.78 -0.03
N PHE A 32 -2.00 3.59 -0.65
CA PHE A 32 -1.92 3.41 -2.10
C PHE A 32 -3.22 2.83 -2.66
N HIS A 33 -3.93 3.63 -3.43
CA HIS A 33 -5.22 3.27 -4.05
C HIS A 33 -5.15 2.06 -4.99
N GLY A 34 -6.29 1.42 -5.24
CA GLY A 34 -6.45 0.38 -6.26
C GLY A 34 -6.33 0.90 -7.71
N CYS A 35 -6.53 0.04 -8.70
CA CYS A 35 -6.45 0.44 -10.12
C CYS A 35 -7.53 1.45 -10.52
N GLY A 36 -8.62 1.56 -9.77
CA GLY A 36 -9.68 2.56 -9.98
C GLY A 36 -9.33 4.00 -9.57
N GLY A 37 -8.11 4.28 -9.08
CA GLY A 37 -7.68 5.60 -8.60
C GLY A 37 -8.13 5.91 -7.17
N LEU A 38 -8.08 7.17 -6.80
CA LEU A 38 -8.56 7.65 -5.50
C LEU A 38 -10.05 7.37 -5.34
N ARG A 39 -10.44 6.77 -4.19
CA ARG A 39 -11.81 6.31 -3.93
C ARG A 39 -12.23 6.63 -2.50
N GLY A 40 -13.54 6.52 -2.25
CA GLY A 40 -14.19 6.97 -1.00
C GLY A 40 -13.77 6.24 0.26
N HIS A 41 -13.22 5.03 0.17
CA HIS A 41 -12.71 4.30 1.34
C HIS A 41 -11.41 4.91 1.90
N LEU A 42 -10.51 5.44 1.07
CA LEU A 42 -9.19 5.93 1.53
C LEU A 42 -9.26 6.97 2.66
N PRO A 43 -10.16 8.00 2.60
CA PRO A 43 -10.34 8.92 3.70
C PRO A 43 -10.74 8.25 5.03
N LEU A 44 -11.52 7.16 4.99
CA LEU A 44 -11.92 6.43 6.20
C LEU A 44 -10.70 5.85 6.94
N TYR A 45 -9.79 5.24 6.20
CA TYR A 45 -8.55 4.71 6.77
C TYR A 45 -7.58 5.82 7.20
N ALA A 46 -7.54 6.93 6.47
CA ALA A 46 -6.72 8.08 6.85
C ALA A 46 -7.21 8.71 8.18
N GLU A 47 -8.51 8.87 8.37
CA GLU A 47 -9.09 9.34 9.63
C GLU A 47 -8.89 8.32 10.77
N ALA A 48 -8.94 7.01 10.49
CA ALA A 48 -8.63 5.98 11.46
C ALA A 48 -7.17 6.05 11.92
N ALA A 49 -6.22 6.26 11.01
CA ALA A 49 -4.82 6.49 11.36
C ALA A 49 -4.66 7.72 12.27
N LYS A 50 -5.30 8.82 11.92
CA LYS A 50 -5.31 10.04 12.73
C LYS A 50 -5.88 9.82 14.12
N ALA A 51 -6.95 9.05 14.25
CA ALA A 51 -7.59 8.75 15.53
C ALA A 51 -6.65 8.03 16.50
N VAL A 52 -5.71 7.24 16.00
CA VAL A 52 -4.68 6.53 16.80
C VAL A 52 -3.32 7.27 16.83
N GLY A 53 -3.31 8.56 16.50
CA GLY A 53 -2.15 9.44 16.63
C GLY A 53 -1.13 9.37 15.50
N TRP A 54 -1.44 8.66 14.40
CA TRP A 54 -0.62 8.61 13.20
C TRP A 54 -0.97 9.75 12.23
N ARG A 55 -0.05 10.10 11.35
CA ARG A 55 -0.37 10.79 10.10
C ARG A 55 -0.74 9.76 9.04
N ALA A 56 -1.54 10.19 8.06
CA ALA A 56 -1.74 9.43 6.84
C ALA A 56 -1.38 10.28 5.62
N CYS A 57 -0.78 9.65 4.63
CA CYS A 57 -0.45 10.26 3.34
C CYS A 57 -1.08 9.39 2.24
N ILE A 58 -2.15 9.89 1.60
CA ILE A 58 -2.81 9.21 0.50
C ILE A 58 -2.06 9.60 -0.78
N ILE A 59 -1.50 8.60 -1.46
CA ILE A 59 -0.68 8.80 -2.66
C ILE A 59 -1.52 8.64 -3.92
N ASP A 60 -1.61 9.70 -4.72
CA ASP A 60 -2.18 9.65 -6.07
C ASP A 60 -1.09 9.32 -7.10
N SER A 61 -1.15 8.13 -7.67
CA SER A 61 -0.22 7.74 -8.74
C SER A 61 -0.66 8.19 -10.13
N TYR A 62 -1.86 8.69 -10.31
CA TYR A 62 -2.43 8.96 -11.64
C TYR A 62 -2.38 10.44 -12.04
N THR A 63 -2.81 11.35 -11.18
CA THR A 63 -2.80 12.79 -11.46
C THR A 63 -1.41 13.30 -11.86
N PRO A 64 -0.29 12.89 -11.20
CA PRO A 64 1.06 13.28 -11.63
C PRO A 64 1.45 12.80 -13.04
N ARG A 65 0.71 11.83 -13.57
CA ARG A 65 0.90 11.29 -14.93
C ARG A 65 -0.08 11.88 -15.95
N GLY A 66 -0.95 12.79 -15.54
CA GLY A 66 -2.02 13.32 -16.37
C GLY A 66 -3.09 12.29 -16.76
N TRP A 67 -3.26 11.23 -15.95
CA TRP A 67 -4.18 10.15 -16.27
C TRP A 67 -5.55 10.36 -15.64
N SER A 68 -6.58 10.31 -16.47
CA SER A 68 -7.96 10.26 -16.01
C SER A 68 -8.30 8.87 -15.44
N ARG A 69 -9.34 8.82 -14.60
CA ARG A 69 -9.87 7.55 -14.08
C ARG A 69 -10.27 6.57 -15.19
N SER A 70 -10.90 7.06 -16.26
CA SER A 70 -11.29 6.21 -17.39
C SER A 70 -10.08 5.60 -18.10
N LEU A 71 -9.02 6.37 -18.31
CA LEU A 71 -7.78 5.86 -18.87
C LEU A 71 -7.15 4.80 -17.94
N ALA A 72 -7.14 5.03 -16.63
CA ALA A 72 -6.61 4.10 -15.66
C ALA A 72 -7.41 2.78 -15.63
N LEU A 73 -8.74 2.84 -15.64
CA LEU A 73 -9.59 1.66 -15.72
C LEU A 73 -9.31 0.84 -16.99
N ALA A 74 -9.16 1.51 -18.12
CA ALA A 74 -8.90 0.84 -19.41
C ALA A 74 -7.48 0.26 -19.51
N THR A 75 -6.48 0.80 -18.82
CA THR A 75 -5.08 0.45 -19.05
C THR A 75 -4.37 -0.14 -17.83
N VAL A 76 -4.64 0.35 -16.63
CA VAL A 76 -4.01 -0.14 -15.38
C VAL A 76 -4.73 -1.37 -14.85
N CYS A 77 -6.07 -1.35 -14.79
CA CYS A 77 -6.84 -2.52 -14.35
C CYS A 77 -6.68 -3.73 -15.29
N THR A 78 -6.32 -3.49 -16.54
CA THR A 78 -6.03 -4.54 -17.54
C THR A 78 -4.54 -4.98 -17.55
N GLY A 79 -3.69 -4.32 -16.78
CA GLY A 79 -2.26 -4.61 -16.73
C GLY A 79 -1.43 -4.12 -17.93
N LEU A 80 -2.01 -3.27 -18.80
CA LEU A 80 -1.31 -2.71 -19.96
C LEU A 80 -0.33 -1.62 -19.57
N ARG A 81 -0.62 -0.86 -18.51
CA ARG A 81 0.22 0.23 -18.00
C ARG A 81 0.35 0.17 -16.49
N LEU A 82 1.42 0.76 -15.98
CA LEU A 82 1.72 0.90 -14.55
C LEU A 82 1.49 -0.42 -13.80
N ARG A 83 2.17 -1.45 -14.21
CA ARG A 83 2.15 -2.73 -13.51
C ARG A 83 2.67 -2.58 -12.08
N GLY A 84 2.39 -3.54 -11.20
CA GLY A 84 2.78 -3.45 -9.80
C GLY A 84 4.26 -3.10 -9.59
N TRP A 85 5.17 -3.73 -10.34
CA TRP A 85 6.60 -3.44 -10.25
C TRP A 85 7.00 -2.05 -10.78
N GLU A 86 6.27 -1.49 -11.74
CA GLU A 86 6.50 -0.11 -12.21
C GLU A 86 6.02 0.89 -11.17
N ARG A 87 4.86 0.61 -10.53
CA ARG A 87 4.31 1.43 -9.46
C ARG A 87 5.03 1.25 -8.12
N ALA A 88 5.74 0.16 -7.93
CA ALA A 88 6.61 -0.03 -6.78
C ALA A 88 7.66 1.09 -6.65
N GLY A 89 8.07 1.70 -7.76
CA GLY A 89 8.89 2.92 -7.76
C GLY A 89 8.21 4.11 -7.10
N ASP A 90 6.88 4.25 -7.18
CA ASP A 90 6.13 5.29 -6.46
C ASP A 90 6.14 5.00 -4.95
N VAL A 91 6.04 3.71 -4.57
CA VAL A 91 6.12 3.29 -3.15
C VAL A 91 7.48 3.65 -2.57
N MET A 92 8.57 3.28 -3.25
CA MET A 92 9.94 3.60 -2.80
C MET A 92 10.20 5.10 -2.74
N ALA A 93 9.74 5.86 -3.73
CA ALA A 93 9.89 7.31 -3.74
C ALA A 93 9.09 7.99 -2.63
N ALA A 94 7.90 7.50 -2.30
CA ALA A 94 7.09 8.03 -1.20
C ALA A 94 7.73 7.71 0.17
N ILE A 95 8.25 6.49 0.37
CA ILE A 95 9.01 6.14 1.58
C ILE A 95 10.20 7.07 1.74
N HIS A 96 11.03 7.21 0.69
CA HIS A 96 12.22 8.06 0.71
C HIS A 96 11.86 9.52 1.02
N GLY A 97 10.89 10.08 0.29
CA GLY A 97 10.51 11.48 0.45
C GLY A 97 9.90 11.78 1.82
N LEU A 98 9.03 10.91 2.33
CA LEU A 98 8.42 11.08 3.66
C LEU A 98 9.44 10.92 4.78
N SER A 99 10.41 10.01 4.66
CA SER A 99 11.45 9.81 5.68
C SER A 99 12.35 11.04 5.87
N THR A 100 12.37 11.98 4.91
CA THR A 100 13.15 13.22 5.01
C THR A 100 12.37 14.42 5.53
N ARG A 101 11.05 14.27 5.76
CA ARG A 101 10.20 15.36 6.25
C ARG A 101 10.36 15.56 7.75
N PRO A 102 10.43 16.81 8.24
CA PRO A 102 10.63 17.10 9.67
C PRO A 102 9.40 16.72 10.53
N ASP A 103 8.20 16.65 9.96
CA ASP A 103 6.95 16.29 10.62
C ASP A 103 6.64 14.79 10.56
N VAL A 104 7.52 13.96 9.99
CA VAL A 104 7.40 12.51 9.86
C VAL A 104 8.47 11.81 10.68
N ASP A 105 8.07 10.85 11.49
CA ASP A 105 8.99 9.90 12.10
C ASP A 105 9.34 8.80 11.09
N GLY A 106 10.43 8.98 10.36
CA GLY A 106 10.88 8.06 9.32
C GLY A 106 11.26 6.66 9.83
N SER A 107 11.37 6.46 11.14
CA SER A 107 11.61 5.14 11.75
C SER A 107 10.31 4.36 12.00
N ARG A 108 9.16 4.99 11.82
CA ARG A 108 7.82 4.41 12.07
C ARG A 108 6.87 4.72 10.93
N LEU A 109 7.02 3.98 9.84
CA LEU A 109 6.16 4.05 8.66
C LEU A 109 5.26 2.80 8.59
N ALA A 110 4.05 2.99 8.07
CA ALA A 110 3.16 1.90 7.68
C ALA A 110 2.80 2.06 6.19
N LEU A 111 2.69 0.94 5.48
CA LEU A 111 2.21 0.93 4.10
C LEU A 111 0.82 0.31 4.07
N ALA A 112 -0.13 0.95 3.42
CA ALA A 112 -1.47 0.41 3.22
C ALA A 112 -1.82 0.42 1.73
N GLY A 113 -2.25 -0.71 1.19
CA GLY A 113 -2.53 -0.83 -0.23
C GLY A 113 -3.72 -1.70 -0.56
N TRP A 114 -4.56 -1.20 -1.48
CA TRP A 114 -5.78 -1.85 -1.95
C TRP A 114 -5.57 -2.42 -3.34
N SER A 115 -5.90 -3.69 -3.56
CA SER A 115 -5.85 -4.33 -4.87
C SER A 115 -4.50 -4.08 -5.58
N HIS A 116 -4.46 -3.27 -6.63
CA HIS A 116 -3.27 -2.86 -7.35
C HIS A 116 -2.25 -2.11 -6.46
N GLY A 117 -2.71 -1.30 -5.49
CA GLY A 117 -1.83 -0.65 -4.50
C GLY A 117 -1.13 -1.68 -3.62
N GLY A 118 -1.86 -2.69 -3.15
CA GLY A 118 -1.29 -3.82 -2.42
C GLY A 118 -0.26 -4.59 -3.26
N TRP A 119 -0.55 -4.86 -4.53
CA TRP A 119 0.43 -5.43 -5.46
C TRP A 119 1.70 -4.60 -5.54
N SER A 120 1.58 -3.27 -5.66
CA SER A 120 2.74 -2.38 -5.77
C SER A 120 3.61 -2.38 -4.50
N ILE A 121 2.98 -2.45 -3.32
CA ILE A 121 3.70 -2.60 -2.04
C ILE A 121 4.44 -3.93 -2.00
N MET A 122 3.78 -5.03 -2.34
CA MET A 122 4.39 -6.36 -2.33
C MET A 122 5.58 -6.44 -3.28
N GLU A 123 5.52 -5.79 -4.46
CA GLU A 123 6.65 -5.70 -5.38
C GLU A 123 7.79 -4.85 -4.79
N ALA A 124 7.49 -3.72 -4.13
CA ALA A 124 8.51 -2.91 -3.48
C ALA A 124 9.24 -3.67 -2.36
N MET A 125 8.49 -4.45 -1.56
CA MET A 125 9.04 -5.25 -0.46
C MET A 125 9.91 -6.42 -0.93
N SER A 126 9.71 -6.93 -2.16
CA SER A 126 10.39 -8.11 -2.71
C SER A 126 11.44 -7.80 -3.76
N ALA A 127 11.43 -6.61 -4.36
CA ALA A 127 12.35 -6.25 -5.43
C ALA A 127 13.77 -6.07 -4.91
N ASP A 128 14.76 -6.47 -5.72
CA ASP A 128 16.14 -6.05 -5.52
C ASP A 128 16.31 -4.62 -6.07
N PRO A 129 16.60 -3.62 -5.23
CA PRO A 129 16.77 -2.24 -5.68
C PRO A 129 18.17 -1.97 -6.24
N SER A 130 19.12 -2.91 -6.12
CA SER A 130 20.53 -2.71 -6.46
C SER A 130 20.79 -2.48 -7.96
N PRO A 131 20.13 -3.17 -8.91
CA PRO A 131 20.34 -2.90 -10.32
C PRO A 131 19.87 -1.50 -10.71
N ARG A 132 20.69 -0.76 -11.44
CA ARG A 132 20.28 0.52 -12.01
C ARG A 132 19.05 0.33 -12.88
N GLY A 133 18.03 1.14 -12.64
CA GLY A 133 16.74 1.02 -13.32
C GLY A 133 15.76 0.06 -12.66
N ALA A 134 16.14 -0.57 -11.54
CA ALA A 134 15.18 -1.31 -10.72
C ALA A 134 13.99 -0.41 -10.35
N LEU A 135 12.79 -0.95 -10.47
CA LEU A 135 11.54 -0.20 -10.17
C LEU A 135 11.37 1.10 -11.01
N GLY A 136 12.07 1.20 -12.16
CA GLY A 136 12.08 2.40 -13.00
C GLY A 136 12.81 3.60 -12.39
N LEU A 137 13.71 3.35 -11.42
CA LEU A 137 14.51 4.36 -10.72
C LEU A 137 16.00 4.16 -10.98
N GLU A 138 16.76 5.25 -10.99
CA GLU A 138 18.23 5.21 -11.13
C GLU A 138 18.93 4.88 -9.82
N ASP A 139 18.30 5.23 -8.70
CA ASP A 139 18.83 5.26 -7.34
C ASP A 139 17.91 4.53 -6.32
N ALA A 140 17.18 3.50 -6.77
CA ALA A 140 16.23 2.77 -5.92
C ALA A 140 16.85 2.25 -4.61
N GLN A 141 18.15 1.91 -4.62
CA GLN A 141 18.90 1.42 -3.46
C GLN A 141 19.08 2.48 -2.35
N ALA A 142 18.86 3.77 -2.64
CA ALA A 142 18.95 4.83 -1.64
C ALA A 142 17.68 4.93 -0.75
N ALA A 143 16.59 4.26 -1.11
CA ALA A 143 15.41 4.16 -0.26
C ALA A 143 15.55 2.98 0.71
N SER A 144 15.49 3.26 2.02
CA SER A 144 15.49 2.23 3.06
C SER A 144 14.07 1.79 3.41
N LEU A 145 13.88 0.48 3.57
CA LEU A 145 12.65 -0.10 4.09
C LEU A 145 12.67 -0.26 5.62
N GLU A 146 13.80 0.02 6.29
CA GLU A 146 13.97 -0.21 7.73
C GLU A 146 12.94 0.52 8.60
N GLY A 147 12.47 1.69 8.16
CA GLY A 147 11.41 2.42 8.84
C GLY A 147 10.01 1.83 8.66
N VAL A 148 9.81 0.92 7.70
CA VAL A 148 8.50 0.30 7.46
C VAL A 148 8.25 -0.76 8.54
N ARG A 149 7.35 -0.46 9.48
CA ARG A 149 7.04 -1.32 10.63
C ARG A 149 5.79 -2.14 10.43
N ALA A 150 4.85 -1.65 9.63
CA ALA A 150 3.58 -2.33 9.36
C ALA A 150 3.20 -2.29 7.89
N VAL A 151 2.50 -3.32 7.43
CA VAL A 151 1.92 -3.36 6.09
C VAL A 151 0.47 -3.88 6.18
N TYR A 152 -0.46 -3.10 5.65
CA TYR A 152 -1.85 -3.47 5.45
C TYR A 152 -2.10 -3.76 3.97
N LEU A 153 -2.56 -4.97 3.65
CA LEU A 153 -2.86 -5.40 2.28
C LEU A 153 -4.33 -5.77 2.16
N ALA A 154 -5.13 -4.93 1.52
CA ALA A 154 -6.53 -5.21 1.24
C ALA A 154 -6.68 -5.88 -0.12
N TYR A 155 -7.11 -7.14 -0.14
CA TYR A 155 -7.35 -7.95 -1.34
C TYR A 155 -6.33 -7.67 -2.47
N PRO A 156 -5.00 -7.79 -2.18
CA PRO A 156 -3.97 -7.41 -3.13
C PRO A 156 -4.05 -8.24 -4.40
N TYR A 157 -3.77 -7.63 -5.56
CA TYR A 157 -3.68 -8.41 -6.79
C TYR A 157 -2.44 -9.32 -6.76
N VAL A 158 -2.66 -10.61 -6.94
CA VAL A 158 -1.63 -11.66 -6.93
C VAL A 158 -1.72 -12.59 -8.16
N GLY A 159 -2.22 -12.04 -9.28
CA GLY A 159 -2.36 -12.75 -10.56
C GLY A 159 -1.03 -13.07 -11.23
N LEU A 160 -1.10 -13.55 -12.48
CA LEU A 160 0.08 -14.02 -13.25
C LEU A 160 1.17 -12.96 -13.43
N LEU A 161 0.79 -11.68 -13.46
CA LEU A 161 1.73 -10.56 -13.63
C LEU A 161 2.44 -10.15 -12.33
N ALA A 162 2.10 -10.75 -11.18
CA ALA A 162 2.71 -10.40 -9.91
C ALA A 162 4.05 -11.14 -9.70
N LEU A 163 5.16 -10.42 -9.85
CA LEU A 163 6.52 -10.98 -9.70
C LEU A 163 6.84 -11.32 -8.23
N ASN A 164 6.22 -10.61 -7.27
CA ASN A 164 6.35 -10.88 -5.84
C ASN A 164 5.98 -12.32 -5.46
N ARG A 165 5.21 -13.05 -6.27
CA ARG A 165 4.87 -14.46 -6.07
C ARG A 165 6.10 -15.39 -6.10
N MET A 166 7.20 -14.94 -6.69
CA MET A 166 8.41 -15.72 -6.91
C MET A 166 9.61 -15.20 -6.10
N ARG A 167 9.40 -14.12 -5.33
CA ARG A 167 10.49 -13.44 -4.61
C ARG A 167 10.11 -13.27 -3.14
N PRO A 168 10.98 -13.66 -2.19
CA PRO A 168 10.77 -13.38 -0.78
C PRO A 168 10.82 -11.87 -0.53
N TRP A 169 10.14 -11.43 0.52
CA TRP A 169 10.32 -10.07 1.00
C TRP A 169 11.71 -9.88 1.58
N ARG A 170 12.25 -8.71 1.41
CA ARG A 170 13.59 -8.31 1.87
C ARG A 170 13.57 -7.62 3.23
N HIS A 171 12.40 -7.25 3.69
CA HIS A 171 12.14 -6.64 4.98
C HIS A 171 10.88 -7.26 5.57
N CYS A 172 10.85 -7.48 6.88
CA CYS A 172 9.84 -8.28 7.57
C CYS A 172 9.05 -7.42 8.57
N PRO A 173 8.17 -6.51 8.12
CA PRO A 173 7.29 -5.75 9.00
C PRO A 173 6.16 -6.66 9.54
N ARG A 174 5.40 -6.16 10.51
CA ARG A 174 4.12 -6.75 10.87
C ARG A 174 3.11 -6.58 9.73
N VAL A 175 2.39 -7.63 9.37
CA VAL A 175 1.47 -7.61 8.20
C VAL A 175 0.07 -7.99 8.61
N LEU A 176 -0.91 -7.17 8.21
CA LEU A 176 -2.32 -7.54 8.16
C LEU A 176 -2.73 -7.72 6.70
N ALA A 177 -3.03 -8.95 6.32
CA ALA A 177 -3.41 -9.31 4.98
C ALA A 177 -4.89 -9.70 4.92
N VAL A 178 -5.67 -8.97 4.14
CA VAL A 178 -7.10 -9.16 3.95
C VAL A 178 -7.36 -9.81 2.60
N ALA A 179 -8.02 -10.96 2.59
CA ALA A 179 -8.55 -11.59 1.39
C ALA A 179 -10.08 -11.50 1.40
N ALA A 180 -10.71 -11.35 0.24
CA ALA A 180 -12.14 -11.40 0.13
C ALA A 180 -12.58 -12.79 -0.36
N ARG A 181 -13.60 -13.40 0.30
CA ARG A 181 -14.05 -14.79 0.05
C ARG A 181 -14.49 -15.00 -1.39
N THR A 182 -15.23 -14.05 -1.93
CA THR A 182 -15.80 -14.11 -3.29
C THR A 182 -15.11 -13.14 -4.25
N ASP A 183 -13.77 -13.03 -4.12
CA ASP A 183 -12.96 -12.19 -4.99
C ASP A 183 -12.85 -12.81 -6.39
N HIS A 184 -13.27 -12.05 -7.41
CA HIS A 184 -13.21 -12.46 -8.81
C HIS A 184 -11.85 -12.22 -9.48
N LEU A 185 -10.93 -11.49 -8.83
CA LEU A 185 -9.58 -11.18 -9.36
C LEU A 185 -8.50 -12.02 -8.70
N THR A 186 -8.65 -12.34 -7.41
CA THR A 186 -7.67 -13.10 -6.65
C THR A 186 -8.38 -14.11 -5.75
N THR A 187 -8.18 -15.40 -6.02
CA THR A 187 -8.76 -16.43 -5.17
C THR A 187 -8.09 -16.42 -3.79
N VAL A 188 -8.83 -16.77 -2.74
CA VAL A 188 -8.30 -16.92 -1.37
C VAL A 188 -7.06 -17.81 -1.36
N ARG A 189 -7.06 -18.91 -2.12
CA ARG A 189 -5.90 -19.83 -2.22
C ARG A 189 -4.63 -19.12 -2.73
N ASN A 190 -4.74 -18.21 -3.69
CA ASN A 190 -3.59 -17.46 -4.19
C ASN A 190 -3.10 -16.44 -3.15
N ALA A 191 -4.03 -15.76 -2.47
CA ALA A 191 -3.70 -14.85 -1.39
C ALA A 191 -2.99 -15.60 -0.25
N GLU A 192 -3.50 -16.76 0.19
CA GLU A 192 -2.88 -17.59 1.24
C GLU A 192 -1.45 -18.02 0.87
N ARG A 193 -1.18 -18.36 -0.39
CA ARG A 193 0.18 -18.68 -0.86
C ARG A 193 1.13 -17.51 -0.71
N VAL A 194 0.70 -16.31 -1.08
CA VAL A 194 1.52 -15.09 -0.94
C VAL A 194 1.74 -14.78 0.54
N HIS A 195 0.70 -14.90 1.36
CA HIS A 195 0.83 -14.73 2.81
C HIS A 195 1.81 -15.74 3.42
N ALA A 196 1.81 -16.99 2.94
CA ALA A 196 2.80 -17.98 3.36
C ALA A 196 4.23 -17.58 2.95
N MET A 197 4.43 -17.03 1.76
CA MET A 197 5.75 -16.51 1.33
C MET A 197 6.23 -15.36 2.22
N VAL A 198 5.33 -14.44 2.59
CA VAL A 198 5.64 -13.33 3.51
C VAL A 198 6.02 -13.85 4.90
N ARG A 199 5.30 -14.83 5.46
CA ARG A 199 5.68 -15.47 6.72
C ARG A 199 7.05 -16.15 6.66
N ASN A 200 7.40 -16.76 5.55
CA ASN A 200 8.68 -17.44 5.37
C ASN A 200 9.89 -16.47 5.40
N CYS A 201 9.69 -15.17 5.19
CA CYS A 201 10.74 -14.19 5.41
C CYS A 201 10.90 -13.78 6.89
N GLY A 202 10.08 -14.32 7.80
CA GLY A 202 10.10 -14.01 9.24
C GLY A 202 9.12 -12.92 9.68
N ALA A 203 8.29 -12.41 8.75
CA ALA A 203 7.26 -11.42 9.11
C ALA A 203 6.13 -12.06 9.95
N GLU A 204 5.64 -11.31 10.93
CA GLU A 204 4.39 -11.62 11.62
C GLU A 204 3.21 -11.28 10.70
N VAL A 205 2.44 -12.30 10.29
CA VAL A 205 1.32 -12.11 9.36
C VAL A 205 0.02 -12.55 9.99
N GLU A 206 -0.87 -11.60 10.24
CA GLU A 206 -2.29 -11.86 10.46
C GLU A 206 -3.01 -11.93 9.10
N THR A 207 -3.84 -12.95 8.92
CA THR A 207 -4.67 -13.09 7.72
C THR A 207 -6.13 -13.05 8.11
N TRP A 208 -6.89 -12.12 7.50
CA TRP A 208 -8.33 -12.06 7.65
C TRP A 208 -9.01 -12.32 6.30
N ILE A 209 -9.88 -13.36 6.27
CA ILE A 209 -10.72 -13.68 5.12
C ILE A 209 -12.09 -13.07 5.35
N ALA A 210 -12.34 -11.91 4.70
CA ALA A 210 -13.62 -11.21 4.78
C ALA A 210 -14.67 -11.91 3.91
N GLU A 211 -15.88 -12.06 4.42
CA GLU A 211 -17.02 -12.69 3.70
C GLU A 211 -17.63 -11.71 2.67
N GLY A 212 -16.79 -11.09 1.86
CA GLY A 212 -17.13 -10.05 0.89
C GLY A 212 -16.57 -10.32 -0.50
N THR A 213 -16.80 -9.35 -1.38
CA THR A 213 -16.27 -9.33 -2.75
C THR A 213 -14.99 -8.48 -2.82
N HIS A 214 -14.30 -8.50 -3.95
CA HIS A 214 -13.23 -7.51 -4.21
C HIS A 214 -13.76 -6.08 -4.00
N SER A 215 -12.96 -5.19 -3.38
CA SER A 215 -13.35 -3.81 -3.06
C SER A 215 -14.63 -3.69 -2.22
N PHE A 216 -14.83 -4.57 -1.24
CA PHE A 216 -16.00 -4.54 -0.36
C PHE A 216 -16.12 -3.26 0.48
N ASP A 217 -15.02 -2.55 0.68
CA ASP A 217 -14.94 -1.29 1.44
C ASP A 217 -15.09 -0.02 0.58
N GLU A 218 -15.30 -0.17 -0.72
CA GLU A 218 -15.49 0.96 -1.64
C GLU A 218 -16.98 1.32 -1.82
N PRO A 219 -17.46 2.46 -1.31
CA PRO A 219 -18.87 2.82 -1.33
C PRO A 219 -19.50 2.91 -2.72
N THR A 220 -18.68 3.18 -3.74
CA THR A 220 -19.15 3.30 -5.14
C THR A 220 -18.76 2.09 -5.99
N SER A 221 -18.60 0.92 -5.37
CA SER A 221 -18.38 -0.36 -6.05
C SER A 221 -19.55 -0.69 -6.98
N VAL A 222 -19.24 -1.32 -8.12
CA VAL A 222 -20.22 -1.79 -9.10
C VAL A 222 -20.05 -3.28 -9.31
N PRO A 223 -21.12 -4.01 -9.66
CA PRO A 223 -21.03 -5.45 -9.89
C PRO A 223 -19.87 -5.84 -10.82
N PRO A 224 -19.18 -6.95 -10.53
CA PRO A 224 -19.45 -7.97 -9.49
C PRO A 224 -19.01 -7.58 -8.06
N MET A 225 -18.40 -6.42 -7.88
CA MET A 225 -18.00 -5.89 -6.56
C MET A 225 -19.22 -5.32 -5.82
N ARG A 226 -19.26 -5.49 -4.50
CA ARG A 226 -20.33 -4.96 -3.63
C ARG A 226 -19.73 -4.31 -2.40
N HIS A 227 -20.15 -3.09 -2.11
CA HIS A 227 -19.85 -2.45 -0.84
C HIS A 227 -20.59 -3.14 0.31
N ASP A 228 -19.87 -3.39 1.39
CA ASP A 228 -20.39 -3.91 2.65
C ASP A 228 -19.94 -3.00 3.80
N PRO A 229 -20.86 -2.18 4.36
CA PRO A 229 -20.53 -1.26 5.45
C PRO A 229 -20.00 -1.92 6.72
N ALA A 230 -20.50 -3.14 7.04
CA ALA A 230 -20.07 -3.86 8.24
C ALA A 230 -18.63 -4.38 8.07
N LEU A 231 -18.32 -4.98 6.92
CA LEU A 231 -16.96 -5.40 6.60
C LEU A 231 -16.01 -4.19 6.48
N THR A 232 -16.49 -3.06 5.94
CA THR A 232 -15.72 -1.80 5.88
C THR A 232 -15.34 -1.34 7.28
N SER A 233 -16.30 -1.29 8.20
CA SER A 233 -16.07 -0.88 9.59
C SER A 233 -15.08 -1.80 10.29
N GLU A 234 -15.18 -3.10 10.09
CA GLU A 234 -14.26 -4.09 10.64
C GLU A 234 -12.85 -3.95 10.04
N ALA A 235 -12.73 -3.74 8.72
CA ALA A 235 -11.44 -3.53 8.05
C ALA A 235 -10.72 -2.27 8.57
N VAL A 236 -11.46 -1.16 8.74
CA VAL A 236 -10.94 0.09 9.30
C VAL A 236 -10.50 -0.09 10.75
N ARG A 237 -11.29 -0.79 11.57
CA ARG A 237 -10.93 -1.11 12.96
C ARG A 237 -9.66 -1.96 13.05
N ARG A 238 -9.53 -3.00 12.21
CA ARG A 238 -8.32 -3.84 12.16
C ARG A 238 -7.09 -3.07 11.71
N PHE A 239 -7.26 -2.17 10.74
CA PHE A 239 -6.17 -1.29 10.31
C PHE A 239 -5.72 -0.37 11.45
N ALA A 240 -6.65 0.26 12.18
CA ALA A 240 -6.32 1.08 13.34
C ALA A 240 -5.56 0.27 14.42
N ALA A 241 -6.04 -0.93 14.74
CA ALA A 241 -5.38 -1.82 15.70
C ALA A 241 -3.95 -2.20 15.27
N LEU A 242 -3.73 -2.48 13.97
CA LEU A 242 -2.39 -2.73 13.42
C LEU A 242 -1.45 -1.54 13.68
N LEU A 243 -1.92 -0.31 13.52
CA LEU A 243 -1.12 0.90 13.76
C LEU A 243 -0.83 1.10 15.25
N GLU A 244 -1.82 0.89 16.14
CA GLU A 244 -1.66 0.98 17.60
C GLU A 244 -0.62 -0.02 18.12
N ASP A 245 -0.75 -1.27 17.73
CA ASP A 245 0.20 -2.34 18.11
C ASP A 245 1.62 -2.03 17.61
N THR A 246 1.74 -1.44 16.43
CA THR A 246 3.02 -1.05 15.85
C THR A 246 3.65 0.14 16.56
N ALA A 247 2.84 1.06 17.11
CA ALA A 247 3.33 2.22 17.85
C ALA A 247 3.97 1.83 19.20
N THR A 248 3.51 0.74 19.79
CA THR A 248 3.95 0.25 21.11
C THR A 248 5.12 -0.74 21.04
N ALA A 249 5.41 -1.29 19.87
CA ALA A 249 6.51 -2.24 19.69
C ALA A 249 7.88 -1.54 19.82
N PRO A 250 8.87 -2.16 20.52
CA PRO A 250 10.22 -1.61 20.57
C PRO A 250 10.82 -1.54 19.16
N PRO A 251 11.77 -0.61 18.92
CA PRO A 251 12.51 -0.60 17.65
C PRO A 251 13.25 -1.94 17.49
N VAL A 252 13.12 -2.54 16.30
CA VAL A 252 13.83 -3.78 15.92
C VAL A 252 15.28 -3.46 15.63
#